data_054b3b6ef6e0bc75a2f595cff117cfce
#
_entry.id   054b3b6ef6e0bc75a2f595cff117cfce
#
_cell.length_a   1.000
_cell.length_b   1.000
_cell.length_c   1.000
_cell.angle_alpha   90.00
_cell.angle_beta   90.00
_cell.angle_gamma   90.00
#
_symmetry.space_group_name_H-M   'P 1'
#
loop_
_entity.id
_entity.type
_entity.pdbx_description
1 polymer ?
#
loop_
_entity_poly.entity_id
_entity_poly.type
_entity_poly.pdbx_seq_one_letter_code
_entity_poly.pdbx_strand_id
1 'polypeptide(L)'
;MERKEFLRFAGAAGLASFIPGSLDAKEHPDVPAAPAPPGGGCVLIPSETAGPFPLDLTANTFYFRQDIREDRTGAPHRLRLRILGAEDCLPMQNVRVNIWHCDADGVYSGYTNQNGGVNATGQTFLRGYQFTDANGEVEFLTIFPGWYPGRVCHIHFQVYVNSNYAAISQLTYPITEKQAVYTANPTLYTAGTDPVTPSQDGIFSDGYQYQEASLVYDADAMEYQGFLEVTVQGTGLNTGLEELRNAAQFTLGQNFPNPYEQVTMVPITLRNKSDVLLELFDLNGKRVAAVRRDHMPAGEHALRIDLAELGLQSGNYVYQMNVINPSGTFRQGKMMTARK
;
A
#
# COMPACT_ATOMS: atom_id res chain seq x y z
N MET A 1 -39.66 -40.07 24.55
CA MET A 1 -38.27 -40.48 24.33
C MET A 1 -37.38 -39.66 25.26
N GLU A 2 -36.82 -40.34 26.24
CA GLU A 2 -36.03 -39.62 27.28
C GLU A 2 -34.61 -39.37 26.79
N ARG A 3 -34.02 -38.28 27.24
CA ARG A 3 -32.69 -37.74 26.92
C ARG A 3 -31.52 -38.74 27.16
N LYS A 4 -31.79 -39.89 27.73
CA LYS A 4 -30.79 -40.94 28.04
C LYS A 4 -30.55 -41.98 26.97
N GLU A 5 -31.38 -42.06 25.94
CA GLU A 5 -31.17 -43.01 24.81
C GLU A 5 -30.32 -42.47 23.69
N PHE A 6 -30.14 -41.12 23.57
CA PHE A 6 -29.31 -40.52 22.55
C PHE A 6 -27.80 -40.71 22.76
N LEU A 7 -27.40 -41.01 23.99
CA LEU A 7 -25.97 -41.14 24.37
C LEU A 7 -25.42 -42.60 24.28
N ARG A 8 -26.23 -43.60 23.86
CA ARG A 8 -25.81 -44.97 23.76
C ARG A 8 -25.43 -45.47 22.34
N PHE A 9 -25.61 -44.61 21.33
CA PHE A 9 -25.25 -44.92 19.92
C PHE A 9 -24.01 -44.20 19.40
N ALA A 10 -23.30 -43.44 20.23
CA ALA A 10 -22.08 -42.73 19.83
C ALA A 10 -20.78 -43.44 20.30
N GLY A 11 -20.78 -44.75 20.29
CA GLY A 11 -19.61 -45.52 20.70
C GLY A 11 -19.31 -46.63 19.74
N ALA A 12 -18.76 -46.39 18.60
CA ALA A 12 -17.90 -47.26 17.76
C ALA A 12 -17.91 -46.77 16.29
N ALA A 13 -17.33 -45.60 16.05
CA ALA A 13 -16.84 -45.26 14.70
C ALA A 13 -15.47 -44.62 14.91
N GLY A 14 -14.46 -45.29 14.37
CA GLY A 14 -13.05 -44.92 14.56
C GLY A 14 -12.77 -43.49 14.22
N LEU A 15 -12.00 -42.84 15.07
CA LEU A 15 -11.30 -41.61 14.78
C LEU A 15 -10.33 -41.83 13.62
N ALA A 16 -10.80 -41.75 12.39
CA ALA A 16 -9.92 -41.46 11.28
C ALA A 16 -9.51 -40.00 11.46
N SER A 17 -8.29 -39.76 11.93
CA SER A 17 -7.63 -38.50 11.94
C SER A 17 -7.57 -38.01 10.49
N PHE A 18 -8.50 -37.12 10.10
CA PHE A 18 -8.28 -36.27 8.95
C PHE A 18 -7.19 -35.30 9.36
N ILE A 19 -5.95 -35.64 9.05
CA ILE A 19 -4.90 -34.68 8.84
C ILE A 19 -5.34 -33.91 7.60
N PRO A 20 -5.64 -32.62 7.66
CA PRO A 20 -5.78 -31.83 6.43
C PRO A 20 -4.43 -31.99 5.74
N GLY A 21 -4.47 -32.59 4.53
CA GLY A 21 -3.29 -32.62 3.69
C GLY A 21 -2.75 -31.20 3.62
N SER A 22 -1.47 -31.05 3.89
CA SER A 22 -0.73 -29.85 3.53
C SER A 22 -1.13 -29.53 2.11
N LEU A 23 -1.79 -28.37 1.93
CA LEU A 23 -1.86 -27.76 0.61
C LEU A 23 -0.39 -27.57 0.24
N ASP A 24 0.09 -28.39 -0.70
CA ASP A 24 1.37 -28.16 -1.32
C ASP A 24 1.34 -26.70 -1.79
N ALA A 25 2.10 -25.86 -1.10
CA ALA A 25 2.45 -24.57 -1.61
C ALA A 25 3.12 -24.86 -2.95
N LYS A 26 2.43 -24.55 -4.07
CA LYS A 26 3.06 -24.61 -5.37
C LYS A 26 4.30 -23.74 -5.24
N GLU A 27 5.47 -24.35 -5.33
CA GLU A 27 6.72 -23.64 -5.50
C GLU A 27 6.53 -22.78 -6.76
N HIS A 28 6.40 -21.47 -6.54
CA HIS A 28 6.45 -20.53 -7.66
C HIS A 28 7.87 -20.61 -8.24
N PRO A 29 8.04 -20.54 -9.55
CA PRO A 29 9.38 -20.47 -10.13
C PRO A 29 10.12 -19.32 -9.44
N ASP A 30 11.35 -19.61 -8.99
CA ASP A 30 12.21 -18.61 -8.35
C ASP A 30 12.42 -17.43 -9.30
N VAL A 31 11.64 -16.38 -9.10
CA VAL A 31 11.94 -15.09 -9.74
C VAL A 31 13.25 -14.63 -9.09
N PRO A 32 14.31 -14.40 -9.87
CA PRO A 32 15.58 -13.99 -9.30
C PRO A 32 15.38 -12.73 -8.45
N ALA A 33 15.76 -12.82 -7.18
CA ALA A 33 15.83 -11.63 -6.33
C ALA A 33 16.77 -10.61 -6.98
N ALA A 34 16.43 -9.34 -6.87
CA ALA A 34 17.35 -8.28 -7.28
C ALA A 34 18.73 -8.51 -6.63
N PRO A 35 19.85 -8.22 -7.33
CA PRO A 35 21.17 -8.43 -6.77
C PRO A 35 21.30 -7.69 -5.44
N ALA A 36 21.72 -8.41 -4.39
CA ALA A 36 21.96 -7.82 -3.08
C ALA A 36 22.95 -6.66 -3.22
N PRO A 37 22.72 -5.52 -2.57
CA PRO A 37 23.62 -4.39 -2.64
C PRO A 37 25.01 -4.76 -2.14
N PRO A 38 26.08 -4.25 -2.76
CA PRO A 38 27.43 -4.50 -2.29
C PRO A 38 27.61 -3.82 -0.92
N GLY A 39 27.65 -4.63 0.15
CA GLY A 39 27.87 -4.12 1.51
C GLY A 39 27.01 -4.74 2.60
N GLY A 40 26.14 -5.71 2.32
CA GLY A 40 25.46 -6.54 3.33
C GLY A 40 24.34 -5.86 4.14
N GLY A 41 23.88 -4.66 3.77
CA GLY A 41 22.72 -3.98 4.35
C GLY A 41 21.62 -3.78 3.32
N CYS A 42 20.36 -3.85 3.75
CA CYS A 42 19.21 -3.47 2.93
C CYS A 42 19.17 -1.95 2.77
N VAL A 43 18.90 -1.48 1.56
CA VAL A 43 18.87 -0.06 1.23
C VAL A 43 17.43 0.43 1.26
N LEU A 44 17.18 1.51 2.00
CA LEU A 44 15.87 2.15 2.02
C LEU A 44 15.40 2.48 0.61
N ILE A 45 14.14 2.14 0.34
CA ILE A 45 13.51 2.50 -0.93
C ILE A 45 13.52 4.03 -1.09
N PRO A 46 13.91 4.58 -2.24
CA PRO A 46 13.77 6.00 -2.50
C PRO A 46 12.33 6.49 -2.29
N SER A 47 12.20 7.65 -1.66
CA SER A 47 10.89 8.25 -1.40
C SER A 47 10.46 9.08 -2.60
N GLU A 48 9.29 8.78 -3.15
CA GLU A 48 8.75 9.44 -4.32
C GLU A 48 7.44 10.18 -4.03
N THR A 49 6.98 10.94 -5.00
CA THR A 49 5.67 11.60 -4.89
C THR A 49 4.53 10.61 -5.08
N ALA A 50 3.38 10.89 -4.42
CA ALA A 50 2.14 10.15 -4.70
C ALA A 50 1.62 10.36 -6.14
N GLY A 51 2.25 11.27 -6.89
CA GLY A 51 1.81 11.65 -8.21
C GLY A 51 0.49 12.44 -8.19
N PRO A 52 -0.10 12.72 -9.36
CA PRO A 52 -1.33 13.52 -9.47
C PRO A 52 -2.61 12.73 -9.18
N PHE A 53 -2.55 11.40 -9.02
CA PHE A 53 -3.72 10.52 -8.95
C PHE A 53 -3.79 9.63 -7.70
N PRO A 54 -3.39 10.05 -6.49
CA PRO A 54 -3.52 9.24 -5.29
C PRO A 54 -4.98 9.24 -4.81
N LEU A 55 -5.47 8.07 -4.34
CA LEU A 55 -6.69 7.98 -3.55
C LEU A 55 -6.35 7.43 -2.16
N ASP A 56 -7.03 7.92 -1.14
CA ASP A 56 -6.92 7.31 0.18
C ASP A 56 -7.71 5.99 0.20
N LEU A 57 -6.99 4.88 0.25
CA LEU A 57 -7.57 3.54 0.31
C LEU A 57 -7.79 3.07 1.76
N THR A 58 -7.36 3.85 2.77
CA THR A 58 -7.28 3.37 4.17
C THR A 58 -8.63 3.17 4.82
N ALA A 59 -9.62 3.98 4.50
CA ALA A 59 -10.95 3.94 5.13
C ALA A 59 -11.93 3.01 4.41
N ASN A 60 -11.59 2.45 3.24
CA ASN A 60 -12.52 1.68 2.42
C ASN A 60 -12.03 0.24 2.24
N THR A 61 -12.70 -0.70 2.90
CA THR A 61 -12.42 -2.14 2.80
C THR A 61 -12.67 -2.73 1.41
N PHE A 62 -13.37 -2.02 0.53
CA PHE A 62 -13.54 -2.43 -0.88
C PHE A 62 -12.18 -2.63 -1.58
N TYR A 63 -11.17 -1.83 -1.24
CA TYR A 63 -9.84 -1.94 -1.82
C TYR A 63 -8.96 -3.01 -1.16
N PHE A 64 -9.43 -3.72 -0.13
CA PHE A 64 -8.75 -4.90 0.41
C PHE A 64 -9.00 -6.07 -0.53
N ARG A 65 -8.18 -6.18 -1.56
CA ARG A 65 -8.34 -7.16 -2.63
C ARG A 65 -7.00 -7.50 -3.28
N GLN A 66 -6.86 -8.73 -3.71
CA GLN A 66 -5.71 -9.21 -4.45
C GLN A 66 -5.88 -8.92 -5.96
N ASP A 67 -7.04 -9.24 -6.51
CA ASP A 67 -7.37 -8.94 -7.90
C ASP A 67 -7.90 -7.52 -8.04
N ILE A 68 -7.12 -6.66 -8.67
CA ILE A 68 -7.42 -5.24 -8.83
C ILE A 68 -7.82 -4.87 -10.26
N ARG A 69 -7.94 -5.86 -11.16
CA ARG A 69 -8.19 -5.65 -12.60
C ARG A 69 -9.56 -5.07 -12.90
N GLU A 70 -10.59 -5.56 -12.19
CA GLU A 70 -11.99 -5.30 -12.54
C GLU A 70 -12.26 -5.65 -14.01
N ASP A 71 -12.71 -4.67 -14.81
CA ASP A 71 -13.02 -4.80 -16.22
C ASP A 71 -11.87 -4.34 -17.16
N ARG A 72 -10.68 -4.05 -16.63
CA ARG A 72 -9.56 -3.53 -17.42
C ARG A 72 -8.92 -4.64 -18.26
N THR A 73 -8.77 -4.34 -19.55
CA THR A 73 -8.08 -5.21 -20.51
C THR A 73 -6.62 -4.82 -20.58
N GLY A 74 -5.71 -5.81 -20.55
CA GLY A 74 -4.26 -5.64 -20.62
C GLY A 74 -3.56 -6.98 -20.51
N ALA A 75 -2.25 -7.02 -20.71
CA ALA A 75 -1.46 -8.23 -20.50
C ALA A 75 -1.53 -8.65 -19.01
N PRO A 76 -1.90 -9.89 -18.70
CA PRO A 76 -1.98 -10.33 -17.30
C PRO A 76 -0.66 -10.14 -16.58
N HIS A 77 -0.72 -9.53 -15.41
CA HIS A 77 0.46 -9.21 -14.60
C HIS A 77 0.23 -9.59 -13.15
N ARG A 78 1.18 -10.34 -12.58
CA ARG A 78 1.25 -10.70 -11.17
C ARG A 78 2.41 -9.94 -10.54
N LEU A 79 2.11 -9.00 -9.67
CA LEU A 79 3.12 -8.22 -8.96
C LEU A 79 3.26 -8.72 -7.53
N ARG A 80 4.48 -9.09 -7.14
CA ARG A 80 4.85 -9.41 -5.76
C ARG A 80 5.79 -8.33 -5.21
N LEU A 81 5.49 -7.87 -4.01
CA LEU A 81 6.36 -6.97 -3.25
C LEU A 81 6.73 -7.64 -1.93
N ARG A 82 8.02 -7.68 -1.60
CA ARG A 82 8.51 -8.14 -0.30
C ARG A 82 8.99 -6.95 0.50
N ILE A 83 8.42 -6.76 1.68
CA ILE A 83 8.74 -5.64 2.56
C ILE A 83 9.75 -6.08 3.61
N LEU A 84 10.86 -5.35 3.70
CA LEU A 84 11.94 -5.59 4.65
C LEU A 84 12.09 -4.41 5.60
N GLY A 85 12.48 -4.68 6.85
CA GLY A 85 12.88 -3.65 7.81
C GLY A 85 14.33 -3.22 7.61
N ALA A 86 14.60 -1.91 7.60
CA ALA A 86 15.95 -1.37 7.38
C ALA A 86 16.92 -1.66 8.53
N GLU A 87 16.41 -1.92 9.73
CA GLU A 87 17.25 -2.12 10.92
C GLU A 87 17.88 -3.52 10.99
N ASP A 88 17.22 -4.51 10.39
CA ASP A 88 17.62 -5.92 10.48
C ASP A 88 17.61 -6.68 9.15
N CYS A 89 17.09 -6.07 8.08
CA CYS A 89 16.90 -6.68 6.76
C CYS A 89 15.99 -7.91 6.78
N LEU A 90 15.12 -8.03 7.78
CA LEU A 90 14.19 -9.15 7.89
C LEU A 90 12.82 -8.81 7.30
N PRO A 91 12.07 -9.83 6.82
CA PRO A 91 10.71 -9.64 6.33
C PRO A 91 9.77 -9.05 7.38
N MET A 92 8.94 -8.11 6.98
CA MET A 92 7.96 -7.45 7.84
C MET A 92 6.57 -8.03 7.59
N GLN A 93 6.04 -8.78 8.55
CA GLN A 93 4.69 -9.37 8.50
C GLN A 93 3.60 -8.35 8.90
N ASN A 94 2.38 -8.49 8.35
CA ASN A 94 1.21 -7.65 8.60
C ASN A 94 1.43 -6.15 8.30
N VAL A 95 2.31 -5.85 7.39
CA VAL A 95 2.52 -4.51 6.86
C VAL A 95 1.52 -4.27 5.73
N ARG A 96 0.78 -3.19 5.79
CA ARG A 96 -0.15 -2.81 4.75
C ARG A 96 0.59 -2.22 3.55
N VAL A 97 0.32 -2.74 2.37
CA VAL A 97 0.86 -2.24 1.10
C VAL A 97 -0.30 -1.87 0.18
N ASN A 98 -0.38 -0.60 -0.18
CA ASN A 98 -1.29 -0.10 -1.20
C ASN A 98 -0.55 -0.03 -2.53
N ILE A 99 -1.24 -0.35 -3.64
CA ILE A 99 -0.74 -0.06 -4.99
C ILE A 99 -1.79 0.65 -5.83
N TRP A 100 -1.36 1.43 -6.82
CA TRP A 100 -2.19 1.95 -7.90
C TRP A 100 -1.36 2.26 -9.13
N HIS A 101 -1.99 2.11 -10.30
CA HIS A 101 -1.37 2.43 -11.58
C HIS A 101 -2.44 2.74 -12.65
N CYS A 102 -2.03 3.22 -13.79
CA CYS A 102 -2.89 3.47 -14.94
C CYS A 102 -3.23 2.17 -15.69
N ASP A 103 -4.31 2.19 -16.46
CA ASP A 103 -4.64 1.11 -17.37
C ASP A 103 -3.72 1.10 -18.63
N ALA A 104 -4.04 0.23 -19.60
CA ALA A 104 -3.25 0.09 -20.83
C ALA A 104 -3.20 1.38 -21.66
N ASP A 105 -4.17 2.26 -21.52
CA ASP A 105 -4.26 3.55 -22.21
C ASP A 105 -3.70 4.73 -21.39
N GLY A 106 -3.09 4.47 -20.26
CA GLY A 106 -2.49 5.49 -19.38
C GLY A 106 -3.50 6.24 -18.52
N VAL A 107 -4.69 5.68 -18.26
CA VAL A 107 -5.77 6.30 -17.49
C VAL A 107 -5.83 5.74 -16.08
N TYR A 108 -5.93 6.62 -15.07
CA TYR A 108 -6.15 6.27 -13.67
C TYR A 108 -7.62 6.32 -13.28
N SER A 109 -8.09 5.34 -12.52
CA SER A 109 -9.42 5.38 -11.92
C SER A 109 -9.59 6.55 -10.94
N GLY A 110 -10.83 7.05 -10.77
CA GLY A 110 -11.18 8.07 -9.80
C GLY A 110 -10.96 9.52 -10.23
N TYR A 111 -10.42 9.77 -11.42
CA TYR A 111 -10.05 11.10 -11.90
C TYR A 111 -10.65 11.44 -13.26
N THR A 112 -10.70 12.73 -13.58
CA THR A 112 -11.15 13.27 -14.87
C THR A 112 -10.02 14.00 -15.59
N ASN A 113 -10.25 14.38 -16.86
CA ASN A 113 -9.33 15.13 -17.71
C ASN A 113 -7.93 14.49 -17.91
N GLN A 114 -7.92 13.16 -18.00
CA GLN A 114 -6.71 12.41 -18.28
C GLN A 114 -6.62 12.09 -19.77
N ASN A 115 -5.42 11.87 -20.28
CA ASN A 115 -5.10 11.28 -21.59
C ASN A 115 -6.18 11.49 -22.68
N GLY A 116 -6.30 12.71 -23.22
CA GLY A 116 -7.31 13.03 -24.23
C GLY A 116 -8.69 13.39 -23.70
N GLY A 117 -8.82 13.71 -22.39
CA GLY A 117 -10.06 14.15 -21.78
C GLY A 117 -10.90 13.03 -21.17
N VAL A 118 -10.32 11.85 -20.96
CA VAL A 118 -11.00 10.71 -20.35
C VAL A 118 -11.47 11.03 -18.93
N ASN A 119 -12.71 10.67 -18.61
CA ASN A 119 -13.30 10.80 -17.28
C ASN A 119 -13.52 9.40 -16.67
N ALA A 120 -12.72 9.07 -15.65
CA ALA A 120 -12.83 7.85 -14.86
C ALA A 120 -13.27 8.11 -13.41
N THR A 121 -13.93 9.27 -13.17
CA THR A 121 -14.48 9.62 -11.85
C THR A 121 -15.45 8.54 -11.35
N GLY A 122 -15.28 8.10 -10.10
CA GLY A 122 -16.10 7.05 -9.49
C GLY A 122 -15.69 5.63 -9.86
N GLN A 123 -14.77 5.44 -10.80
CA GLN A 123 -14.17 4.14 -11.09
C GLN A 123 -13.07 3.81 -10.08
N THR A 124 -12.78 2.51 -9.88
CA THR A 124 -11.94 2.00 -8.79
C THR A 124 -10.84 1.05 -9.26
N PHE A 125 -10.81 0.72 -10.54
CA PHE A 125 -9.90 -0.26 -11.14
C PHE A 125 -8.43 0.05 -10.86
N LEU A 126 -7.61 -1.00 -10.84
CA LEU A 126 -6.15 -0.98 -10.71
C LEU A 126 -5.66 -0.24 -9.46
N ARG A 127 -6.46 -0.35 -8.38
CA ARG A 127 -6.15 0.11 -7.02
C ARG A 127 -6.51 -0.96 -6.02
N GLY A 128 -5.65 -1.19 -5.06
CA GLY A 128 -5.90 -2.13 -3.97
C GLY A 128 -4.86 -2.09 -2.89
N TYR A 129 -5.14 -2.79 -1.79
CA TYR A 129 -4.16 -3.03 -0.75
C TYR A 129 -4.23 -4.46 -0.23
N GLN A 130 -3.09 -4.93 0.27
CA GLN A 130 -2.91 -6.21 0.95
C GLN A 130 -2.10 -6.02 2.23
N PHE A 131 -2.10 -7.02 3.10
CA PHE A 131 -1.17 -7.11 4.22
C PHE A 131 -0.15 -8.20 3.94
N THR A 132 1.11 -7.92 4.26
CA THR A 132 2.20 -8.87 4.05
C THR A 132 2.00 -10.13 4.88
N ASP A 133 2.38 -11.26 4.30
CA ASP A 133 2.42 -12.57 4.95
C ASP A 133 3.64 -12.73 5.88
N ALA A 134 3.88 -13.95 6.37
CA ALA A 134 5.02 -14.27 7.24
C ALA A 134 6.38 -14.09 6.55
N ASN A 135 6.43 -14.08 5.21
CA ASN A 135 7.63 -13.83 4.42
C ASN A 135 7.79 -12.36 4.05
N GLY A 136 6.92 -11.48 4.56
CA GLY A 136 6.88 -10.07 4.22
C GLY A 136 6.30 -9.78 2.84
N GLU A 137 5.61 -10.74 2.21
CA GLU A 137 5.15 -10.65 0.83
C GLU A 137 3.67 -10.26 0.72
N VAL A 138 3.37 -9.45 -0.30
CA VAL A 138 2.03 -9.23 -0.85
C VAL A 138 2.03 -9.58 -2.32
N GLU A 139 0.89 -10.00 -2.83
CA GLU A 139 0.70 -10.33 -4.24
C GLU A 139 -0.54 -9.63 -4.79
N PHE A 140 -0.41 -9.03 -5.96
CA PHE A 140 -1.52 -8.41 -6.69
C PHE A 140 -1.66 -9.01 -8.07
N LEU A 141 -2.89 -9.36 -8.43
CA LEU A 141 -3.29 -9.73 -9.77
C LEU A 141 -3.79 -8.49 -10.49
N THR A 142 -3.08 -8.12 -11.55
CA THR A 142 -3.34 -6.88 -12.26
C THR A 142 -3.12 -7.04 -13.77
N ILE A 143 -3.09 -5.96 -14.51
CA ILE A 143 -2.59 -5.90 -15.88
C ILE A 143 -1.25 -5.17 -15.89
N PHE A 144 -0.41 -5.45 -16.87
CA PHE A 144 0.80 -4.66 -17.08
C PHE A 144 0.40 -3.21 -17.37
N PRO A 145 0.95 -2.21 -16.67
CA PRO A 145 0.52 -0.83 -16.86
C PRO A 145 0.89 -0.30 -18.25
N GLY A 146 0.04 0.56 -18.80
CA GLY A 146 0.40 1.43 -19.89
C GLY A 146 1.32 2.56 -19.41
N TRP A 147 1.29 3.66 -20.15
CA TRP A 147 2.06 4.86 -19.84
C TRP A 147 1.31 6.11 -20.30
N TYR A 148 1.71 7.27 -19.78
CA TYR A 148 1.19 8.57 -20.22
C TYR A 148 2.32 9.56 -20.48
N PRO A 149 2.09 10.63 -21.28
CA PRO A 149 3.14 11.52 -21.73
C PRO A 149 4.00 12.09 -20.60
N GLY A 150 5.32 12.00 -20.78
CA GLY A 150 6.32 12.53 -19.85
C GLY A 150 6.74 11.57 -18.74
N ARG A 151 6.13 10.39 -18.65
CA ARG A 151 6.46 9.38 -17.65
C ARG A 151 6.82 8.03 -18.28
N VAL A 152 7.76 7.37 -17.66
CA VAL A 152 8.01 5.94 -17.89
C VAL A 152 6.87 5.09 -17.31
N CYS A 153 6.68 3.89 -17.82
CA CYS A 153 5.79 2.88 -17.24
C CYS A 153 6.12 2.67 -15.75
N HIS A 154 5.14 2.82 -14.86
CA HIS A 154 5.37 2.73 -13.42
C HIS A 154 4.12 2.26 -12.66
N ILE A 155 4.36 1.72 -11.47
CA ILE A 155 3.33 1.41 -10.47
C ILE A 155 3.67 2.17 -9.19
N HIS A 156 2.70 2.90 -8.64
CA HIS A 156 2.83 3.53 -7.34
C HIS A 156 2.57 2.53 -6.23
N PHE A 157 3.27 2.68 -5.11
CA PHE A 157 2.95 1.95 -3.89
C PHE A 157 3.16 2.79 -2.63
N GLN A 158 2.44 2.43 -1.58
CA GLN A 158 2.58 2.98 -0.24
C GLN A 158 2.66 1.85 0.77
N VAL A 159 3.56 2.00 1.73
CA VAL A 159 3.76 1.03 2.81
C VAL A 159 3.39 1.69 4.15
N TYR A 160 2.56 1.01 4.93
CA TYR A 160 2.15 1.44 6.26
C TYR A 160 2.57 0.39 7.29
N VAL A 161 3.51 0.76 8.14
CA VAL A 161 3.95 -0.07 9.26
C VAL A 161 3.15 0.33 10.52
N ASN A 162 2.43 -0.61 11.13
CA ASN A 162 1.59 -0.34 12.31
C ASN A 162 0.62 0.83 12.13
N SER A 163 -0.07 0.89 11.00
CA SER A 163 -0.92 2.03 10.61
C SER A 163 -0.16 3.37 10.47
N ASN A 164 1.15 3.37 10.64
CA ASN A 164 1.99 4.52 10.38
C ASN A 164 2.49 4.48 8.94
N TYR A 165 2.53 5.64 8.34
CA TYR A 165 3.14 5.81 7.03
C TYR A 165 4.65 5.55 7.13
N ALA A 166 5.15 4.59 6.37
CA ALA A 166 6.56 4.23 6.34
C ALA A 166 7.26 4.67 5.04
N ALA A 167 6.59 4.50 3.90
CA ALA A 167 7.14 4.89 2.61
C ALA A 167 6.05 5.13 1.56
N ILE A 168 6.32 6.04 0.65
CA ILE A 168 5.67 6.17 -0.65
C ILE A 168 6.73 6.14 -1.72
N SER A 169 6.52 5.34 -2.76
CA SER A 169 7.47 5.23 -3.85
C SER A 169 6.75 4.80 -5.14
N GLN A 170 7.53 4.63 -6.18
CA GLN A 170 7.09 4.11 -7.46
C GLN A 170 8.09 3.04 -7.89
N LEU A 171 7.62 2.06 -8.63
CA LEU A 171 8.50 1.08 -9.29
C LEU A 171 8.34 1.18 -10.81
N THR A 172 9.39 0.79 -11.50
CA THR A 172 9.43 0.60 -12.94
C THR A 172 10.04 -0.77 -13.26
N TYR A 173 10.24 -1.06 -14.52
CA TYR A 173 10.77 -2.34 -15.00
C TYR A 173 11.98 -2.12 -15.92
N PRO A 174 12.88 -3.11 -16.05
CA PRO A 174 13.98 -3.05 -17.00
C PRO A 174 13.49 -2.74 -18.43
N ILE A 175 14.21 -1.88 -19.13
CA ILE A 175 13.78 -1.33 -20.43
C ILE A 175 13.46 -2.42 -21.43
N THR A 176 14.33 -3.43 -21.54
CA THR A 176 14.19 -4.51 -22.52
C THR A 176 12.94 -5.32 -22.26
N GLU A 177 12.70 -5.71 -21.02
CA GLU A 177 11.60 -6.57 -20.59
C GLU A 177 10.26 -5.84 -20.74
N LYS A 178 10.15 -4.59 -20.30
CA LYS A 178 8.90 -3.83 -20.45
C LYS A 178 8.57 -3.54 -21.92
N GLN A 179 9.57 -3.25 -22.77
CA GLN A 179 9.34 -3.06 -24.21
C GLN A 179 8.89 -4.36 -24.88
N ALA A 180 9.40 -5.50 -24.43
CA ALA A 180 8.95 -6.81 -24.91
C ALA A 180 7.46 -7.05 -24.62
N VAL A 181 6.95 -6.62 -23.45
CA VAL A 181 5.50 -6.71 -23.11
C VAL A 181 4.68 -5.96 -24.15
N TYR A 182 5.01 -4.71 -24.44
CA TYR A 182 4.24 -3.88 -25.39
C TYR A 182 4.31 -4.45 -26.80
N THR A 183 5.49 -4.88 -27.22
CA THR A 183 5.71 -5.44 -28.55
C THR A 183 4.99 -6.77 -28.77
N ALA A 184 4.91 -7.61 -27.72
CA ALA A 184 4.18 -8.87 -27.77
C ALA A 184 2.64 -8.69 -27.71
N ASN A 185 2.16 -7.53 -27.25
CA ASN A 185 0.73 -7.26 -27.04
C ASN A 185 0.25 -5.97 -27.74
N PRO A 186 0.49 -5.78 -29.06
CA PRO A 186 0.26 -4.51 -29.73
C PRO A 186 -1.21 -4.13 -29.86
N THR A 187 -2.12 -5.10 -29.73
CA THR A 187 -3.57 -4.86 -29.75
C THR A 187 -4.09 -4.38 -28.40
N LEU A 188 -3.37 -4.63 -27.31
CA LEU A 188 -3.71 -4.20 -25.96
C LEU A 188 -3.07 -2.85 -25.62
N TYR A 189 -1.88 -2.57 -26.18
CA TYR A 189 -1.11 -1.34 -25.93
C TYR A 189 -0.93 -0.57 -27.23
N THR A 190 -1.99 0.07 -27.69
CA THR A 190 -2.03 0.76 -28.99
C THR A 190 -1.10 1.97 -29.06
N ALA A 191 -0.73 2.55 -27.91
CA ALA A 191 0.27 3.62 -27.82
C ALA A 191 1.71 3.12 -28.03
N GLY A 192 1.92 1.80 -28.10
CA GLY A 192 3.24 1.20 -28.25
C GLY A 192 4.12 1.29 -27.01
N THR A 193 5.44 1.26 -27.20
CA THR A 193 6.43 1.35 -26.10
C THR A 193 6.49 2.77 -25.53
N ASP A 194 6.73 2.87 -24.22
CA ASP A 194 6.92 4.16 -23.56
C ASP A 194 8.17 4.88 -24.14
N PRO A 195 8.04 6.16 -24.50
CA PRO A 195 9.12 6.91 -25.14
C PRO A 195 10.16 7.45 -24.15
N VAL A 196 9.91 7.32 -22.84
CA VAL A 196 10.75 7.86 -21.77
C VAL A 196 11.50 6.71 -21.10
N THR A 197 12.81 6.88 -20.91
CA THR A 197 13.61 5.96 -20.09
C THR A 197 13.58 6.40 -18.62
N PRO A 198 13.87 5.50 -17.66
CA PRO A 198 13.92 5.88 -16.24
C PRO A 198 14.87 7.06 -15.96
N SER A 199 16.01 7.12 -16.63
CA SER A 199 16.98 8.23 -16.49
C SER A 199 16.49 9.57 -17.08
N GLN A 200 15.45 9.56 -17.89
CA GLN A 200 14.81 10.76 -18.47
C GLN A 200 13.51 11.15 -17.76
N ASP A 201 12.98 10.26 -16.93
CA ASP A 201 11.78 10.49 -16.16
C ASP A 201 12.08 11.40 -14.95
N GLY A 202 11.31 12.47 -14.78
CA GLY A 202 11.56 13.46 -13.73
C GLY A 202 11.46 12.93 -12.28
N ILE A 203 10.95 11.70 -12.10
CA ILE A 203 10.87 11.02 -10.80
C ILE A 203 12.07 10.07 -10.61
N PHE A 204 12.40 9.27 -11.61
CA PHE A 204 13.45 8.25 -11.52
C PHE A 204 14.86 8.75 -11.90
N SER A 205 14.99 10.00 -12.38
CA SER A 205 16.27 10.53 -12.91
C SER A 205 17.35 10.73 -11.85
N ASP A 206 17.00 10.79 -10.58
CA ASP A 206 17.93 10.88 -9.43
C ASP A 206 18.45 9.52 -8.97
N GLY A 207 17.94 8.42 -9.54
CA GLY A 207 18.36 7.04 -9.29
C GLY A 207 17.18 6.11 -9.07
N TYR A 208 17.11 5.03 -9.84
CA TYR A 208 15.98 4.08 -9.85
C TYR A 208 16.37 2.62 -9.61
N GLN A 209 17.64 2.34 -9.38
CA GLN A 209 18.16 0.95 -9.28
C GLN A 209 17.52 0.14 -8.14
N TYR A 210 16.97 0.79 -7.12
CA TYR A 210 16.24 0.14 -6.02
C TYR A 210 14.72 0.10 -6.26
N GLN A 211 14.26 0.70 -7.36
CA GLN A 211 12.86 0.81 -7.76
C GLN A 211 12.57 0.01 -9.04
N GLU A 212 13.57 -0.67 -9.58
CA GLU A 212 13.44 -1.50 -10.78
C GLU A 212 13.06 -2.92 -10.40
N ALA A 213 11.78 -3.27 -10.58
CA ALA A 213 11.26 -4.60 -10.34
C ALA A 213 11.74 -5.57 -11.43
N SER A 214 12.09 -6.81 -11.05
CA SER A 214 12.31 -7.85 -12.05
C SER A 214 11.00 -8.14 -12.80
N LEU A 215 11.11 -8.59 -14.06
CA LEU A 215 9.95 -8.92 -14.89
C LEU A 215 10.27 -10.17 -15.74
N VAL A 216 9.45 -11.20 -15.58
CA VAL A 216 9.60 -12.48 -16.30
C VAL A 216 8.23 -12.90 -16.85
N TYR A 217 8.21 -13.44 -18.08
CA TYR A 217 6.99 -14.05 -18.63
C TYR A 217 6.91 -15.53 -18.21
N ASP A 218 5.85 -15.89 -17.54
CA ASP A 218 5.50 -17.28 -17.21
C ASP A 218 4.59 -17.84 -18.31
N ALA A 219 5.15 -18.74 -19.11
CA ALA A 219 4.44 -19.34 -20.24
C ALA A 219 3.36 -20.35 -19.81
N ASP A 220 3.51 -20.97 -18.66
CA ASP A 220 2.53 -21.93 -18.13
C ASP A 220 1.29 -21.20 -17.57
N ALA A 221 1.51 -20.09 -16.87
CA ALA A 221 0.45 -19.23 -16.35
C ALA A 221 -0.07 -18.23 -17.38
N MET A 222 0.65 -18.01 -18.47
CA MET A 222 0.38 -16.99 -19.50
C MET A 222 0.27 -15.57 -18.89
N GLU A 223 1.17 -15.24 -17.98
CA GLU A 223 1.20 -13.94 -17.31
C GLU A 223 2.63 -13.41 -17.16
N TYR A 224 2.77 -12.11 -16.98
CA TYR A 224 4.02 -11.49 -16.60
C TYR A 224 4.13 -11.45 -15.08
N GLN A 225 5.26 -11.87 -14.53
CA GLN A 225 5.53 -11.86 -13.10
C GLN A 225 6.55 -10.79 -12.76
N GLY A 226 6.17 -9.85 -11.90
CA GLY A 226 7.02 -8.81 -11.37
C GLY A 226 7.36 -9.06 -9.90
N PHE A 227 8.60 -8.72 -9.50
CA PHE A 227 9.02 -8.81 -8.11
C PHE A 227 9.95 -7.67 -7.72
N LEU A 228 9.71 -7.07 -6.53
CA LEU A 228 10.58 -6.06 -5.95
C LEU A 228 10.68 -6.27 -4.43
N GLU A 229 11.90 -6.23 -3.90
CA GLU A 229 12.13 -6.06 -2.46
C GLU A 229 12.13 -4.58 -2.10
N VAL A 230 11.33 -4.22 -1.11
CA VAL A 230 11.11 -2.84 -0.66
C VAL A 230 11.54 -2.73 0.79
N THR A 231 12.64 -2.06 1.05
CA THR A 231 13.11 -1.82 2.40
C THR A 231 12.55 -0.51 2.94
N VAL A 232 11.91 -0.57 4.11
CA VAL A 232 11.34 0.60 4.80
C VAL A 232 11.90 0.72 6.22
N GLN A 233 11.74 1.88 6.85
CA GLN A 233 12.12 2.09 8.24
C GLN A 233 11.40 1.10 9.17
N GLY A 234 12.14 0.51 10.10
CA GLY A 234 11.64 -0.43 11.10
C GLY A 234 12.39 -1.75 11.10
N THR A 235 11.91 -2.66 11.95
CA THR A 235 12.44 -4.01 12.10
C THR A 235 11.50 -5.04 11.50
N GLY A 236 12.02 -6.17 11.04
CA GLY A 236 11.24 -7.30 10.54
C GLY A 236 10.47 -8.07 11.62
N LEU A 237 10.46 -7.59 12.85
CA LEU A 237 9.70 -8.21 13.93
C LEU A 237 8.19 -7.96 13.77
N ASN A 238 7.40 -8.96 14.14
CA ASN A 238 5.97 -9.07 13.99
C ASN A 238 5.20 -7.79 14.44
N THR A 239 4.82 -6.95 13.48
CA THR A 239 4.17 -5.66 13.70
C THR A 239 2.66 -5.78 14.00
N GLY A 240 2.04 -6.93 13.70
CA GLY A 240 0.59 -7.12 13.83
C GLY A 240 0.06 -7.01 15.26
N LEU A 241 0.84 -7.39 16.27
CA LEU A 241 0.47 -7.22 17.68
C LEU A 241 0.37 -5.75 18.09
N GLU A 242 1.22 -4.89 17.54
CA GLU A 242 1.20 -3.45 17.85
C GLU A 242 -0.01 -2.77 17.21
N GLU A 243 -0.36 -3.14 15.98
CA GLU A 243 -1.56 -2.61 15.33
C GLU A 243 -2.84 -3.01 16.07
N LEU A 244 -2.96 -4.26 16.50
CA LEU A 244 -4.07 -4.73 17.33
C LEU A 244 -4.12 -3.99 18.67
N ARG A 245 -2.98 -3.76 19.31
CA ARG A 245 -2.90 -2.98 20.55
C ARG A 245 -3.33 -1.53 20.33
N ASN A 246 -2.89 -0.89 19.23
CA ASN A 246 -3.30 0.46 18.88
C ASN A 246 -4.81 0.55 18.62
N ALA A 247 -5.36 -0.35 17.82
CA ALA A 247 -6.79 -0.41 17.50
C ALA A 247 -7.67 -0.68 18.75
N ALA A 248 -7.14 -1.40 19.72
CA ALA A 248 -7.83 -1.64 21.00
C ALA A 248 -7.89 -0.38 21.91
N GLN A 249 -7.06 0.65 21.66
CA GLN A 249 -6.99 1.85 22.48
C GLN A 249 -7.69 3.06 21.87
N PHE A 250 -7.61 3.20 20.55
CA PHE A 250 -8.29 4.28 19.85
C PHE A 250 -8.52 3.94 18.38
N THR A 251 -9.39 4.70 17.73
CA THR A 251 -9.62 4.64 16.29
C THR A 251 -9.41 6.03 15.71
N LEU A 252 -8.52 6.14 14.69
CA LEU A 252 -8.30 7.36 13.96
C LEU A 252 -9.16 7.36 12.68
N GLY A 253 -10.05 8.35 12.55
CA GLY A 253 -10.85 8.55 11.35
C GLY A 253 -10.11 9.31 10.26
N GLN A 254 -10.61 9.22 9.04
CA GLN A 254 -10.17 10.07 7.94
C GLN A 254 -10.60 11.52 8.21
N ASN A 255 -9.72 12.47 7.93
CA ASN A 255 -10.08 13.89 8.03
C ASN A 255 -11.20 14.24 7.03
N PHE A 256 -12.10 15.12 7.45
CA PHE A 256 -13.21 15.59 6.61
C PHE A 256 -13.41 17.11 6.76
N PRO A 257 -13.53 17.83 5.64
CA PRO A 257 -13.38 17.37 4.24
C PRO A 257 -11.94 16.92 3.92
N ASN A 258 -11.80 16.04 2.91
CA ASN A 258 -10.52 15.66 2.32
C ASN A 258 -10.74 15.37 0.82
N PRO A 259 -10.20 16.14 -0.13
CA PRO A 259 -9.34 17.32 0.12
C PRO A 259 -10.06 18.49 0.80
N TYR A 260 -9.29 19.38 1.45
CA TYR A 260 -9.80 20.57 2.13
C TYR A 260 -9.05 21.82 1.71
N GLU A 261 -9.70 23.00 1.82
CA GLU A 261 -9.12 24.27 1.40
C GLU A 261 -8.47 25.02 2.57
N GLN A 262 -9.17 25.19 3.67
CA GLN A 262 -8.68 25.93 4.84
C GLN A 262 -8.71 25.10 6.12
N VAL A 263 -9.83 24.46 6.38
CA VAL A 263 -10.09 23.74 7.64
C VAL A 263 -10.55 22.33 7.36
N THR A 264 -10.02 21.39 8.13
CA THR A 264 -10.50 20.00 8.18
C THR A 264 -10.60 19.51 9.63
N MET A 265 -11.45 18.52 9.85
CA MET A 265 -11.62 17.87 11.15
C MET A 265 -11.07 16.44 11.09
N VAL A 266 -10.28 16.06 12.06
CA VAL A 266 -9.74 14.71 12.22
C VAL A 266 -10.54 14.00 13.32
N PRO A 267 -11.43 13.05 12.96
CA PRO A 267 -12.19 12.29 13.95
C PRO A 267 -11.28 11.30 14.69
N ILE A 268 -11.50 11.16 16.00
CA ILE A 268 -10.83 10.18 16.84
C ILE A 268 -11.82 9.64 17.86
N THR A 269 -11.80 8.32 18.10
CA THR A 269 -12.52 7.68 19.19
C THR A 269 -11.53 7.12 20.19
N LEU A 270 -11.52 7.64 21.41
CA LEU A 270 -10.66 7.18 22.50
C LEU A 270 -11.39 6.15 23.37
N ARG A 271 -10.72 5.05 23.69
CA ARG A 271 -11.26 4.04 24.64
C ARG A 271 -11.05 4.42 26.10
N ASN A 272 -10.01 5.19 26.37
CA ASN A 272 -9.64 5.62 27.72
C ASN A 272 -9.33 7.12 27.72
N LYS A 273 -9.37 7.75 28.89
CA LYS A 273 -8.85 9.11 29.10
C LYS A 273 -7.37 9.13 28.69
N SER A 274 -7.00 10.03 27.77
CA SER A 274 -5.69 10.03 27.14
C SER A 274 -5.20 11.45 26.85
N ASP A 275 -3.88 11.61 26.78
CA ASP A 275 -3.24 12.75 26.11
C ASP A 275 -3.07 12.41 24.63
N VAL A 276 -3.33 13.38 23.79
CA VAL A 276 -3.35 13.21 22.33
C VAL A 276 -2.40 14.20 21.69
N LEU A 277 -1.49 13.70 20.84
CA LEU A 277 -0.59 14.50 20.01
C LEU A 277 -0.82 14.15 18.54
N LEU A 278 -1.36 15.07 17.79
CA LEU A 278 -1.48 14.99 16.34
C LEU A 278 -0.28 15.71 15.71
N GLU A 279 0.55 14.98 14.99
CA GLU A 279 1.70 15.50 14.25
C GLU A 279 1.44 15.44 12.76
N LEU A 280 1.87 16.48 12.03
CA LEU A 280 1.75 16.58 10.59
C LEU A 280 3.15 16.53 9.97
N PHE A 281 3.30 15.72 8.94
CA PHE A 281 4.55 15.53 8.21
C PHE A 281 4.32 15.86 6.74
N ASP A 282 5.29 16.47 6.09
CA ASP A 282 5.35 16.53 4.63
C ASP A 282 5.71 15.15 4.04
N LEU A 283 5.70 15.03 2.72
CA LEU A 283 6.00 13.76 2.06
C LEU A 283 7.48 13.34 2.17
N ASN A 284 8.36 14.23 2.63
CA ASN A 284 9.76 13.94 2.93
C ASN A 284 9.97 13.45 4.38
N GLY A 285 8.87 13.28 5.13
CA GLY A 285 8.92 12.85 6.53
C GLY A 285 9.31 13.96 7.51
N LYS A 286 9.43 15.22 7.06
CA LYS A 286 9.70 16.36 7.93
C LYS A 286 8.43 16.77 8.66
N ARG A 287 8.49 16.83 10.00
CA ARG A 287 7.38 17.34 10.80
C ARG A 287 7.19 18.85 10.54
N VAL A 288 6.00 19.22 10.07
CA VAL A 288 5.64 20.59 9.70
C VAL A 288 4.71 21.27 10.70
N ALA A 289 3.93 20.49 11.46
CA ALA A 289 3.07 21.02 12.53
C ALA A 289 2.78 19.97 13.60
N ALA A 290 2.28 20.40 14.75
CA ALA A 290 1.76 19.54 15.80
C ALA A 290 0.61 20.20 16.57
N VAL A 291 -0.40 19.41 16.94
CA VAL A 291 -1.54 19.84 17.76
C VAL A 291 -1.65 18.91 18.96
N ARG A 292 -1.53 19.45 20.17
CA ARG A 292 -1.63 18.67 21.41
C ARG A 292 -2.94 18.94 22.15
N ARG A 293 -3.52 17.92 22.73
CA ARG A 293 -4.66 17.98 23.63
C ARG A 293 -4.42 17.03 24.81
N ASP A 294 -4.37 17.59 26.01
CA ASP A 294 -4.13 16.83 27.23
C ASP A 294 -5.46 16.44 27.88
N HIS A 295 -5.46 15.27 28.53
CA HIS A 295 -6.56 14.78 29.36
C HIS A 295 -7.91 14.65 28.65
N MET A 296 -7.94 14.33 27.36
CA MET A 296 -9.17 14.08 26.64
C MET A 296 -9.90 12.87 27.21
N PRO A 297 -11.21 12.97 27.53
CA PRO A 297 -11.97 11.84 28.05
C PRO A 297 -12.13 10.75 27.01
N ALA A 298 -12.51 9.55 27.43
CA ALA A 298 -12.96 8.50 26.50
C ALA A 298 -14.19 8.97 25.72
N GLY A 299 -14.33 8.50 24.47
CA GLY A 299 -15.44 8.85 23.58
C GLY A 299 -14.98 9.40 22.24
N GLU A 300 -15.93 9.94 21.49
CA GLU A 300 -15.70 10.50 20.15
C GLU A 300 -15.29 11.96 20.26
N HIS A 301 -14.28 12.32 19.48
CA HIS A 301 -13.75 13.69 19.39
C HIS A 301 -13.41 14.03 17.95
N ALA A 302 -13.21 15.31 17.66
CA ALA A 302 -12.72 15.79 16.39
C ALA A 302 -11.69 16.89 16.62
N LEU A 303 -10.48 16.71 16.09
CA LEU A 303 -9.41 17.71 16.15
C LEU A 303 -9.46 18.59 14.91
N ARG A 304 -9.54 19.90 15.12
CA ARG A 304 -9.51 20.90 14.04
C ARG A 304 -8.08 21.11 13.57
N ILE A 305 -7.89 21.06 12.26
CA ILE A 305 -6.67 21.45 11.57
C ILE A 305 -7.03 22.64 10.69
N ASP A 306 -6.30 23.74 10.86
CA ASP A 306 -6.41 24.94 10.05
C ASP A 306 -5.07 25.26 9.40
N LEU A 307 -5.04 25.33 8.06
CA LEU A 307 -3.82 25.59 7.30
C LEU A 307 -3.15 26.89 7.70
N ALA A 308 -3.94 27.97 7.87
CA ALA A 308 -3.41 29.28 8.18
C ALA A 308 -2.83 29.33 9.60
N GLU A 309 -3.55 28.78 10.59
CA GLU A 309 -3.10 28.73 11.99
C GLU A 309 -1.79 27.93 12.15
N LEU A 310 -1.62 26.86 11.35
CA LEU A 310 -0.46 26.00 11.40
C LEU A 310 0.66 26.41 10.42
N GLY A 311 0.47 27.46 9.62
CA GLY A 311 1.43 27.93 8.64
C GLY A 311 1.70 26.95 7.49
N LEU A 312 0.71 26.11 7.17
CA LEU A 312 0.82 25.06 6.16
C LEU A 312 0.46 25.60 4.76
N GLN A 313 1.11 25.07 3.74
CA GLN A 313 0.81 25.32 2.33
C GLN A 313 -0.16 24.28 1.78
N SER A 314 -0.69 24.54 0.58
CA SER A 314 -1.41 23.48 -0.17
C SER A 314 -0.46 22.34 -0.50
N GLY A 315 -0.92 21.10 -0.34
CA GLY A 315 -0.09 19.92 -0.55
C GLY A 315 -0.65 18.67 0.13
N ASN A 316 0.06 17.59 -0.02
CA ASN A 316 -0.23 16.34 0.66
C ASN A 316 0.56 16.26 1.98
N TYR A 317 -0.10 15.81 3.02
CA TYR A 317 0.48 15.63 4.34
C TYR A 317 0.12 14.27 4.91
N VAL A 318 1.01 13.73 5.71
CA VAL A 318 0.69 12.60 6.61
C VAL A 318 0.39 13.19 7.97
N TYR A 319 -0.76 12.87 8.55
CA TYR A 319 -1.01 13.14 9.97
C TYR A 319 -0.88 11.86 10.78
N GLN A 320 -0.15 11.95 11.86
CA GLN A 320 0.08 10.88 12.82
C GLN A 320 -0.49 11.25 14.17
N MET A 321 -1.32 10.39 14.72
CA MET A 321 -1.92 10.54 16.03
C MET A 321 -1.18 9.66 17.02
N ASN A 322 -0.63 10.27 18.06
CA ASN A 322 -0.09 9.57 19.22
C ASN A 322 -1.07 9.73 20.37
N VAL A 323 -1.50 8.62 20.95
CA VAL A 323 -2.39 8.54 22.11
C VAL A 323 -1.64 7.97 23.29
N ILE A 324 -1.56 8.71 24.37
CA ILE A 324 -0.81 8.37 25.57
C ILE A 324 -1.79 8.21 26.74
N ASN A 325 -1.80 7.05 27.36
CA ASN A 325 -2.63 6.75 28.52
C ASN A 325 -1.87 5.78 29.48
N PRO A 326 -2.46 5.40 30.64
CA PRO A 326 -1.79 4.49 31.56
C PRO A 326 -1.40 3.12 30.99
N SER A 327 -2.01 2.71 29.87
CA SER A 327 -1.70 1.43 29.20
C SER A 327 -0.49 1.54 28.23
N GLY A 328 -0.01 2.76 27.96
CA GLY A 328 1.13 3.00 27.09
C GLY A 328 0.94 4.14 26.09
N THR A 329 1.80 4.13 25.07
CA THR A 329 1.73 5.04 23.92
C THR A 329 1.29 4.24 22.70
N PHE A 330 0.29 4.75 21.98
CA PHE A 330 -0.35 4.10 20.84
C PHE A 330 -0.35 5.08 19.66
N ARG A 331 -0.24 4.55 18.43
CA ARG A 331 0.01 5.39 17.26
C ARG A 331 -0.76 4.90 16.04
N GLN A 332 -1.38 5.83 15.30
CA GLN A 332 -1.98 5.59 13.98
C GLN A 332 -1.72 6.79 13.07
N GLY A 333 -1.62 6.56 11.75
CA GLY A 333 -1.42 7.63 10.77
C GLY A 333 -2.33 7.50 9.57
N LYS A 334 -2.60 8.64 8.92
CA LYS A 334 -3.36 8.75 7.65
C LYS A 334 -2.86 9.90 6.81
N MET A 335 -3.24 9.89 5.54
CA MET A 335 -2.93 11.00 4.62
C MET A 335 -4.08 12.01 4.54
N MET A 336 -3.74 13.26 4.27
CA MET A 336 -4.68 14.33 3.95
C MET A 336 -4.14 15.20 2.81
N THR A 337 -5.06 15.80 2.06
CA THR A 337 -4.74 16.70 0.95
C THR A 337 -5.34 18.07 1.20
N ALA A 338 -4.46 19.08 1.26
CA ALA A 338 -4.85 20.50 1.31
C ALA A 338 -4.82 21.08 -0.10
N ARG A 339 -5.87 21.79 -0.50
CA ARG A 339 -5.97 22.49 -1.78
C ARG A 339 -5.95 24.00 -1.55
N LYS A 340 -5.68 24.75 -2.62
CA LYS A 340 -5.93 26.20 -2.68
C LYS A 340 -7.38 26.45 -2.99
#